data_dcac480f2304fcc996cf49f280b1ac85
#
_entry.id   dcac480f2304fcc996cf49f280b1ac85
#
_cell.length_a   1.000
_cell.length_b   1.000
_cell.length_c   1.000
_cell.angle_alpha   90.00
_cell.angle_beta   90.00
_cell.angle_gamma   90.00
#
_symmetry.space_group_name_H-M   'P 1'
#
loop_
_entity.id
_entity.type
_entity.pdbx_description
1 polymer ?
#
loop_
_entity_poly.entity_id
_entity_poly.type
_entity_poly.pdbx_seq_one_letter_code
_entity_poly.pdbx_strand_id
1 'polypeptide(L)'
;MEIPKLGQWTFESENIAKSFDAHVREQLPFYDIVTNAVVHIVRHYLPKNGVIYDIGASTGNIGVKLKEDITHRDAKLYAIEPSKEMSDLYVGGGDLIVDNAQNVDFKNFDVAVCFLVLMFLSKKEQIALIKKLKDKLNTGGCIIVVDKQEPISGYESIVLSRLSLSQKLQNGVSPDEIIKKELSLSGIQRPITREILGDNAIKFFMLGDFVGYIIKA
;
A
#
# COMPACT_ATOMS: atom_id res chain seq x y z
N MET A 1 10.94 15.71 -9.33
CA MET A 1 11.44 15.27 -8.02
C MET A 1 12.90 14.82 -8.17
N GLU A 2 13.79 15.16 -7.24
CA GLU A 2 15.16 14.63 -7.25
C GLU A 2 15.12 13.19 -6.72
N ILE A 3 15.61 12.23 -7.53
CA ILE A 3 15.60 10.82 -7.18
C ILE A 3 16.86 10.49 -6.38
N PRO A 4 16.72 9.85 -5.20
CA PRO A 4 17.85 9.45 -4.37
C PRO A 4 18.84 8.54 -5.11
N LYS A 5 20.10 8.51 -4.65
CA LYS A 5 21.13 7.62 -5.18
C LYS A 5 20.82 6.16 -4.88
N LEU A 6 21.66 5.27 -5.39
CA LEU A 6 21.55 3.81 -5.21
C LEU A 6 21.28 3.42 -3.75
N GLY A 7 20.19 2.69 -3.52
CA GLY A 7 19.81 2.19 -2.20
C GLY A 7 19.49 3.27 -1.15
N GLN A 8 19.20 4.49 -1.58
CA GLN A 8 18.94 5.63 -0.68
C GLN A 8 17.51 6.15 -0.75
N TRP A 9 16.57 5.37 -1.28
CA TRP A 9 15.17 5.74 -1.27
C TRP A 9 14.66 5.88 0.17
N THR A 10 13.99 6.98 0.47
CA THR A 10 13.39 7.24 1.78
C THR A 10 12.10 8.03 1.62
N PHE A 11 11.18 7.85 2.56
CA PHE A 11 9.98 8.70 2.70
C PHE A 11 10.22 9.86 3.68
N GLU A 12 11.37 9.89 4.34
CA GLU A 12 11.81 10.93 5.29
C GLU A 12 12.48 12.10 4.54
N SER A 13 11.77 12.66 3.56
CA SER A 13 12.22 13.80 2.76
C SER A 13 11.04 14.70 2.42
N GLU A 14 11.10 15.95 2.86
CA GLU A 14 10.06 16.96 2.61
C GLU A 14 9.78 17.15 1.12
N ASN A 15 10.81 17.11 0.28
CA ASN A 15 10.65 17.24 -1.17
C ASN A 15 9.93 16.03 -1.78
N ILE A 16 10.21 14.82 -1.26
CA ILE A 16 9.53 13.60 -1.68
C ILE A 16 8.09 13.63 -1.22
N ALA A 17 7.82 13.97 0.02
CA ALA A 17 6.47 14.04 0.57
C ALA A 17 5.58 15.02 -0.21
N LYS A 18 6.05 16.24 -0.48
CA LYS A 18 5.30 17.26 -1.23
C LYS A 18 4.97 16.88 -2.67
N SER A 19 5.78 16.04 -3.32
CA SER A 19 5.57 15.60 -4.70
C SER A 19 5.02 14.18 -4.82
N PHE A 20 4.83 13.49 -3.69
CA PHE A 20 4.54 12.05 -3.66
C PHE A 20 3.29 11.68 -4.47
N ASP A 21 2.19 12.38 -4.27
CA ASP A 21 0.90 12.08 -4.90
C ASP A 21 0.92 12.22 -6.42
N ALA A 22 1.63 13.20 -6.95
CA ALA A 22 1.84 13.35 -8.39
C ALA A 22 2.79 12.26 -8.89
N HIS A 23 3.92 12.06 -8.20
CA HIS A 23 4.93 11.10 -8.60
C HIS A 23 4.43 9.65 -8.60
N VAL A 24 3.63 9.24 -7.60
CA VAL A 24 3.10 7.86 -7.58
C VAL A 24 2.16 7.60 -8.76
N ARG A 25 1.39 8.58 -9.20
CA ARG A 25 0.50 8.47 -10.38
C ARG A 25 1.28 8.43 -11.69
N GLU A 26 2.39 9.16 -11.79
CA GLU A 26 3.31 9.07 -12.93
C GLU A 26 3.94 7.69 -13.03
N GLN A 27 4.44 7.15 -11.91
CA GLN A 27 5.12 5.86 -11.83
C GLN A 27 4.18 4.66 -11.94
N LEU A 28 2.92 4.80 -11.53
CA LEU A 28 1.90 3.74 -11.47
C LEU A 28 0.60 4.23 -12.12
N PRO A 29 0.46 4.14 -13.46
CA PRO A 29 -0.72 4.63 -14.18
C PRO A 29 -2.05 4.05 -13.70
N PHE A 30 -2.02 2.89 -13.06
CA PHE A 30 -3.18 2.22 -12.48
C PHE A 30 -3.51 2.68 -11.05
N TYR A 31 -2.72 3.58 -10.44
CA TYR A 31 -2.84 3.94 -9.02
C TYR A 31 -4.27 4.34 -8.62
N ASP A 32 -4.89 5.26 -9.35
CA ASP A 32 -6.25 5.72 -9.03
C ASP A 32 -7.31 4.64 -9.29
N ILE A 33 -7.13 3.79 -10.32
CA ILE A 33 -8.04 2.67 -10.61
C ILE A 33 -8.04 1.68 -9.46
N VAL A 34 -6.85 1.30 -8.97
CA VAL A 34 -6.72 0.33 -7.87
C VAL A 34 -7.14 0.94 -6.54
N THR A 35 -6.84 2.23 -6.29
CA THR A 35 -7.33 2.95 -5.12
C THR A 35 -8.86 2.94 -5.09
N ASN A 36 -9.53 3.20 -6.21
CA ASN A 36 -10.99 3.15 -6.31
C ASN A 36 -11.53 1.72 -6.08
N ALA A 37 -10.84 0.69 -6.58
CA ALA A 37 -11.21 -0.70 -6.33
C ALA A 37 -11.09 -1.05 -4.84
N VAL A 38 -10.02 -0.63 -4.17
CA VAL A 38 -9.83 -0.80 -2.72
C VAL A 38 -10.96 -0.13 -1.94
N VAL A 39 -11.26 1.13 -2.24
CA VAL A 39 -12.37 1.88 -1.60
C VAL A 39 -13.70 1.15 -1.81
N HIS A 40 -13.96 0.64 -3.02
CA HIS A 40 -15.16 -0.14 -3.32
C HIS A 40 -15.23 -1.42 -2.45
N ILE A 41 -14.12 -2.15 -2.33
CA ILE A 41 -14.06 -3.35 -1.48
C ILE A 41 -14.30 -2.99 -0.01
N VAL A 42 -13.66 -1.93 0.51
CA VAL A 42 -13.90 -1.45 1.88
C VAL A 42 -15.38 -1.23 2.14
N ARG A 43 -16.13 -0.62 1.23
CA ARG A 43 -17.57 -0.39 1.35
C ARG A 43 -18.39 -1.65 1.60
N HIS A 44 -17.95 -2.79 1.07
CA HIS A 44 -18.65 -4.07 1.23
C HIS A 44 -18.35 -4.76 2.55
N TYR A 45 -17.19 -4.51 3.15
CA TYR A 45 -16.75 -5.17 4.38
C TYR A 45 -16.86 -4.29 5.63
N LEU A 46 -17.09 -2.98 5.46
CA LEU A 46 -17.20 -2.05 6.58
C LEU A 46 -18.63 -2.02 7.12
N PRO A 47 -18.90 -2.53 8.34
CA PRO A 47 -20.22 -2.44 8.96
C PRO A 47 -20.48 -1.04 9.54
N LYS A 48 -21.70 -0.81 10.02
CA LYS A 48 -22.01 0.35 10.85
C LYS A 48 -21.21 0.27 12.16
N ASN A 49 -20.68 1.39 12.62
CA ASN A 49 -19.74 1.50 13.76
C ASN A 49 -18.45 0.67 13.57
N GLY A 50 -18.12 0.31 12.34
CA GLY A 50 -16.95 -0.49 12.03
C GLY A 50 -15.63 0.25 12.23
N VAL A 51 -14.54 -0.53 12.27
CA VAL A 51 -13.18 -0.02 12.47
C VAL A 51 -12.33 -0.32 11.24
N ILE A 52 -11.65 0.70 10.73
CA ILE A 52 -10.72 0.60 9.60
C ILE A 52 -9.32 0.95 10.09
N TYR A 53 -8.32 0.19 9.64
CA TYR A 53 -6.91 0.58 9.69
C TYR A 53 -6.37 0.83 8.28
N ASP A 54 -5.81 2.03 8.06
CA ASP A 54 -5.04 2.38 6.86
C ASP A 54 -3.56 2.32 7.21
N ILE A 55 -2.87 1.28 6.73
CA ILE A 55 -1.48 0.98 7.08
C ILE A 55 -0.54 1.61 6.04
N GLY A 56 0.35 2.49 6.47
CA GLY A 56 1.19 3.29 5.57
C GLY A 56 0.32 4.31 4.82
N ALA A 57 -0.44 5.08 5.57
CA ALA A 57 -1.48 5.96 5.04
C ALA A 57 -0.94 7.11 4.18
N SER A 58 0.37 7.39 4.24
CA SER A 58 1.02 8.45 3.48
C SER A 58 0.32 9.79 3.68
N THR A 59 -0.08 10.48 2.62
CA THR A 59 -0.84 11.73 2.65
C THR A 59 -2.36 11.54 2.85
N GLY A 60 -2.86 10.29 2.94
CA GLY A 60 -4.24 9.98 3.30
C GLY A 60 -5.18 9.72 2.13
N ASN A 61 -4.68 9.29 0.98
CA ASN A 61 -5.50 9.08 -0.24
C ASN A 61 -6.69 8.11 -0.03
N ILE A 62 -6.52 7.04 0.75
CA ILE A 62 -7.60 6.09 1.08
C ILE A 62 -8.64 6.76 1.98
N GLY A 63 -8.21 7.42 3.06
CA GLY A 63 -9.09 8.11 4.00
C GLY A 63 -9.93 9.21 3.33
N VAL A 64 -9.33 10.02 2.45
CA VAL A 64 -10.05 11.05 1.66
C VAL A 64 -11.19 10.44 0.86
N LYS A 65 -10.94 9.33 0.17
CA LYS A 65 -11.96 8.66 -0.67
C LYS A 65 -13.02 7.92 0.14
N LEU A 66 -12.73 7.55 1.39
CA LEU A 66 -13.66 6.88 2.30
C LEU A 66 -14.45 7.84 3.21
N LYS A 67 -14.19 9.14 3.16
CA LYS A 67 -14.75 10.12 4.09
C LYS A 67 -16.27 10.03 4.24
N GLU A 68 -16.99 9.94 3.13
CA GLU A 68 -18.45 9.83 3.14
C GLU A 68 -18.92 8.50 3.74
N ASP A 69 -18.26 7.39 3.37
CA ASP A 69 -18.60 6.06 3.88
C ASP A 69 -18.37 5.96 5.39
N ILE A 70 -17.26 6.52 5.89
CA ILE A 70 -16.93 6.58 7.30
C ILE A 70 -17.98 7.36 8.08
N THR A 71 -18.35 8.54 7.57
CA THR A 71 -19.38 9.40 8.18
C THR A 71 -20.75 8.71 8.17
N HIS A 72 -21.17 8.16 7.03
CA HIS A 72 -22.48 7.52 6.87
C HIS A 72 -22.63 6.27 7.77
N ARG A 73 -21.55 5.57 8.03
CA ARG A 73 -21.55 4.34 8.84
C ARG A 73 -21.17 4.56 10.29
N ASP A 74 -20.87 5.79 10.69
CA ASP A 74 -20.34 6.12 12.02
C ASP A 74 -19.12 5.24 12.37
N ALA A 75 -18.28 5.02 11.35
CA ALA A 75 -17.11 4.17 11.44
C ALA A 75 -15.89 4.94 11.95
N LYS A 76 -14.88 4.22 12.45
CA LYS A 76 -13.62 4.79 12.91
C LYS A 76 -12.49 4.43 11.96
N LEU A 77 -11.71 5.43 11.55
CA LEU A 77 -10.48 5.26 10.78
C LEU A 77 -9.27 5.51 11.68
N TYR A 78 -8.37 4.55 11.74
CA TYR A 78 -7.02 4.70 12.29
C TYR A 78 -6.03 4.65 11.14
N ALA A 79 -5.33 5.75 10.89
CA ALA A 79 -4.29 5.85 9.88
C ALA A 79 -2.92 5.70 10.54
N ILE A 80 -2.05 4.87 9.99
CA ILE A 80 -0.71 4.62 10.52
C ILE A 80 0.30 5.05 9.46
N GLU A 81 1.18 5.98 9.80
CA GLU A 81 2.22 6.48 8.91
C GLU A 81 3.50 6.77 9.71
N PRO A 82 4.61 6.08 9.43
CA PRO A 82 5.85 6.28 10.18
C PRO A 82 6.62 7.54 9.79
N SER A 83 6.51 8.02 8.53
CA SER A 83 7.21 9.24 8.09
C SER A 83 6.54 10.47 8.65
N LYS A 84 7.30 11.27 9.39
CA LYS A 84 6.83 12.56 9.90
C LYS A 84 6.47 13.51 8.75
N GLU A 85 7.26 13.52 7.69
CA GLU A 85 7.09 14.39 6.53
C GLU A 85 5.78 14.07 5.79
N MET A 86 5.41 12.78 5.68
CA MET A 86 4.11 12.36 5.12
C MET A 86 2.98 12.69 6.09
N SER A 87 3.17 12.43 7.38
CA SER A 87 2.20 12.69 8.44
C SER A 87 1.83 14.17 8.55
N ASP A 88 2.80 15.06 8.38
CA ASP A 88 2.58 16.53 8.39
C ASP A 88 1.71 16.99 7.19
N LEU A 89 1.61 16.18 6.13
CA LEU A 89 0.78 16.43 4.94
C LEU A 89 -0.51 15.58 4.91
N TYR A 90 -0.78 14.82 5.97
CA TYR A 90 -1.92 13.91 6.02
C TYR A 90 -3.26 14.66 6.05
N VAL A 91 -4.17 14.29 5.15
CA VAL A 91 -5.50 14.89 5.01
C VAL A 91 -6.64 13.86 5.00
N GLY A 92 -6.33 12.58 5.29
CA GLY A 92 -7.26 11.46 5.18
C GLY A 92 -8.37 11.40 6.24
N GLY A 93 -8.27 12.22 7.29
CA GLY A 93 -9.21 12.18 8.43
C GLY A 93 -8.98 10.99 9.37
N GLY A 94 -9.84 10.84 10.38
CA GLY A 94 -9.67 9.82 11.42
C GLY A 94 -8.52 10.13 12.39
N ASP A 95 -8.06 9.11 13.12
CA ASP A 95 -6.97 9.21 14.10
C ASP A 95 -5.65 8.81 13.42
N LEU A 96 -4.73 9.77 13.24
CA LEU A 96 -3.39 9.50 12.70
C LEU A 96 -2.44 9.05 13.83
N ILE A 97 -1.80 7.90 13.61
CA ILE A 97 -0.78 7.31 14.48
C ILE A 97 0.57 7.41 13.76
N VAL A 98 1.47 8.24 14.26
CA VAL A 98 2.82 8.43 13.70
C VAL A 98 3.76 7.41 14.32
N ASP A 99 3.75 6.20 13.78
CA ASP A 99 4.61 5.09 14.21
C ASP A 99 4.67 4.00 13.12
N ASN A 100 5.61 3.08 13.26
CA ASN A 100 5.66 1.87 12.45
C ASN A 100 4.49 0.93 12.82
N ALA A 101 3.82 0.35 11.82
CA ALA A 101 2.71 -0.56 12.03
C ALA A 101 3.07 -1.79 12.91
N GLN A 102 4.35 -2.18 12.92
CA GLN A 102 4.86 -3.26 13.76
C GLN A 102 4.72 -2.94 15.26
N ASN A 103 4.80 -1.66 15.64
CA ASN A 103 4.74 -1.19 17.03
C ASN A 103 3.29 -0.96 17.51
N VAL A 104 2.36 -0.72 16.60
CA VAL A 104 0.96 -0.39 16.95
C VAL A 104 0.26 -1.57 17.61
N ASP A 105 -0.38 -1.35 18.75
CA ASP A 105 -1.27 -2.33 19.38
C ASP A 105 -2.67 -2.23 18.75
N PHE A 106 -2.93 -3.06 17.75
CA PHE A 106 -4.21 -3.08 17.03
C PHE A 106 -5.36 -3.51 17.94
N LYS A 107 -6.43 -2.74 17.96
CA LYS A 107 -7.74 -3.21 18.46
C LYS A 107 -8.36 -4.15 17.42
N ASN A 108 -9.41 -4.86 17.80
CA ASN A 108 -10.19 -5.61 16.82
C ASN A 108 -10.76 -4.65 15.75
N PHE A 109 -10.77 -5.08 14.50
CA PHE A 109 -11.18 -4.25 13.37
C PHE A 109 -11.89 -5.07 12.29
N ASP A 110 -12.60 -4.36 11.42
CA ASP A 110 -13.37 -4.97 10.33
C ASP A 110 -12.62 -4.91 9.00
N VAL A 111 -11.84 -3.84 8.77
CA VAL A 111 -11.07 -3.68 7.53
C VAL A 111 -9.67 -3.17 7.86
N ALA A 112 -8.65 -3.76 7.25
CA ALA A 112 -7.31 -3.17 7.16
C ALA A 112 -6.91 -3.02 5.68
N VAL A 113 -6.26 -1.93 5.35
CA VAL A 113 -5.70 -1.66 4.02
C VAL A 113 -4.19 -1.54 4.14
N CYS A 114 -3.45 -2.35 3.39
CA CYS A 114 -2.01 -2.24 3.17
C CYS A 114 -1.80 -1.90 1.69
N PHE A 115 -1.62 -0.63 1.35
CA PHE A 115 -1.52 -0.16 -0.02
C PHE A 115 -0.09 0.31 -0.31
N LEU A 116 0.70 -0.52 -1.01
CA LEU A 116 2.11 -0.30 -1.36
C LEU A 116 3.02 -0.14 -0.13
N VAL A 117 2.85 -0.99 0.87
CA VAL A 117 3.52 -0.91 2.18
C VAL A 117 4.44 -2.09 2.44
N LEU A 118 3.93 -3.32 2.25
CA LEU A 118 4.65 -4.51 2.69
C LEU A 118 5.99 -4.67 1.99
N MET A 119 6.10 -4.26 0.74
CA MET A 119 7.35 -4.30 -0.02
C MET A 119 8.49 -3.46 0.58
N PHE A 120 8.20 -2.57 1.52
CA PHE A 120 9.20 -1.78 2.24
C PHE A 120 9.61 -2.39 3.58
N LEU A 121 9.03 -3.52 3.95
CA LEU A 121 9.34 -4.29 5.15
C LEU A 121 10.26 -5.46 4.82
N SER A 122 11.05 -5.92 5.80
CA SER A 122 11.77 -7.18 5.66
C SER A 122 10.79 -8.36 5.60
N LYS A 123 11.17 -9.48 5.02
CA LYS A 123 10.31 -10.69 4.94
C LYS A 123 9.77 -11.12 6.31
N LYS A 124 10.59 -11.02 7.36
CA LYS A 124 10.18 -11.34 8.74
C LYS A 124 9.09 -10.39 9.22
N GLU A 125 9.21 -9.10 8.94
CA GLU A 125 8.23 -8.08 9.32
C GLU A 125 6.95 -8.20 8.52
N GLN A 126 7.03 -8.51 7.20
CA GLN A 126 5.86 -8.79 6.36
C GLN A 126 5.01 -9.91 6.98
N ILE A 127 5.62 -11.03 7.33
CA ILE A 127 4.96 -12.20 7.95
C ILE A 127 4.36 -11.80 9.30
N ALA A 128 5.13 -11.13 10.15
CA ALA A 128 4.69 -10.74 11.49
C ALA A 128 3.52 -9.76 11.45
N LEU A 129 3.55 -8.76 10.55
CA LEU A 129 2.48 -7.78 10.42
C LEU A 129 1.19 -8.43 9.90
N ILE A 130 1.25 -9.24 8.84
CA ILE A 130 0.06 -9.94 8.32
C ILE A 130 -0.53 -10.87 9.39
N LYS A 131 0.30 -11.58 10.14
CA LYS A 131 -0.18 -12.42 11.27
C LYS A 131 -0.88 -11.56 12.32
N LYS A 132 -0.25 -10.46 12.76
CA LYS A 132 -0.80 -9.54 13.77
C LYS A 132 -2.14 -8.95 13.33
N LEU A 133 -2.29 -8.61 12.05
CA LEU A 133 -3.55 -8.13 11.49
C LEU A 133 -4.61 -9.24 11.47
N LYS A 134 -4.26 -10.46 11.04
CA LYS A 134 -5.19 -11.60 11.06
C LYS A 134 -5.70 -11.92 12.47
N ASP A 135 -4.83 -11.85 13.47
CA ASP A 135 -5.17 -12.13 14.88
C ASP A 135 -6.21 -11.13 15.46
N LYS A 136 -6.36 -9.94 14.84
CA LYS A 136 -7.27 -8.87 15.28
C LYS A 136 -8.46 -8.63 14.34
N LEU A 137 -8.51 -9.35 13.23
CA LEU A 137 -9.58 -9.22 12.24
C LEU A 137 -10.89 -9.82 12.78
N ASN A 138 -11.96 -9.03 12.77
CA ASN A 138 -13.30 -9.48 13.13
C ASN A 138 -13.84 -10.47 12.10
N THR A 139 -14.64 -11.43 12.56
CA THR A 139 -15.38 -12.35 11.67
C THR A 139 -16.22 -11.54 10.67
N GLY A 140 -16.10 -11.87 9.39
CA GLY A 140 -16.76 -11.16 8.29
C GLY A 140 -15.97 -9.96 7.77
N GLY A 141 -14.85 -9.60 8.40
CA GLY A 141 -13.95 -8.54 7.96
C GLY A 141 -12.94 -8.99 6.90
N CYS A 142 -12.10 -8.06 6.46
CA CYS A 142 -11.04 -8.35 5.51
C CYS A 142 -9.78 -7.51 5.69
N ILE A 143 -8.65 -8.04 5.24
CA ILE A 143 -7.41 -7.29 5.00
C ILE A 143 -7.23 -7.19 3.49
N ILE A 144 -7.04 -5.96 3.00
CA ILE A 144 -6.81 -5.65 1.59
C ILE A 144 -5.33 -5.35 1.44
N VAL A 145 -4.65 -6.07 0.56
CA VAL A 145 -3.23 -5.86 0.26
C VAL A 145 -3.10 -5.50 -1.20
N VAL A 146 -2.49 -4.36 -1.50
CA VAL A 146 -2.03 -3.99 -2.85
C VAL A 146 -0.54 -3.79 -2.76
N ASP A 147 0.24 -4.60 -3.49
CA ASP A 147 1.69 -4.56 -3.36
C ASP A 147 2.40 -5.18 -4.56
N LYS A 148 3.72 -5.08 -4.59
CA LYS A 148 4.57 -5.81 -5.54
C LYS A 148 4.70 -7.26 -5.09
N GLN A 149 4.54 -8.22 -6.02
CA GLN A 149 4.66 -9.65 -5.75
C GLN A 149 5.82 -10.27 -6.51
N GLU A 150 6.54 -11.18 -5.87
CA GLU A 150 7.53 -12.02 -6.55
C GLU A 150 6.85 -12.91 -7.60
N PRO A 151 7.30 -12.89 -8.86
CA PRO A 151 6.82 -13.81 -9.89
C PRO A 151 7.24 -15.25 -9.59
N ILE A 152 6.46 -16.20 -10.13
CA ILE A 152 6.70 -17.64 -9.88
C ILE A 152 7.93 -18.16 -10.62
N SER A 153 8.23 -17.61 -11.81
CA SER A 153 9.37 -18.03 -12.62
C SER A 153 10.27 -16.87 -13.04
N GLY A 154 11.52 -17.18 -13.36
CA GLY A 154 12.48 -16.19 -13.82
C GLY A 154 12.09 -15.50 -15.14
N TYR A 155 11.48 -16.24 -16.08
CA TYR A 155 11.02 -15.67 -17.35
C TYR A 155 9.82 -14.74 -17.15
N GLU A 156 8.85 -15.12 -16.35
CA GLU A 156 7.71 -14.26 -16.00
C GLU A 156 8.16 -13.00 -15.29
N SER A 157 9.17 -13.07 -14.41
CA SER A 157 9.78 -11.91 -13.79
C SER A 157 10.27 -10.89 -14.83
N ILE A 158 10.97 -11.37 -15.87
CA ILE A 158 11.45 -10.51 -16.97
C ILE A 158 10.29 -9.89 -17.73
N VAL A 159 9.26 -10.68 -18.07
CA VAL A 159 8.08 -10.21 -18.83
C VAL A 159 7.32 -9.16 -18.04
N LEU A 160 7.01 -9.42 -16.76
CA LEU A 160 6.21 -8.52 -15.92
C LEU A 160 6.99 -7.24 -15.56
N SER A 161 8.29 -7.34 -15.31
CA SER A 161 9.15 -6.18 -15.08
C SER A 161 9.20 -5.28 -16.32
N ARG A 162 9.38 -5.85 -17.52
CA ARG A 162 9.36 -5.09 -18.79
C ARG A 162 7.99 -4.46 -19.06
N LEU A 163 6.89 -5.14 -18.69
CA LEU A 163 5.56 -4.55 -18.78
C LEU A 163 5.46 -3.31 -17.89
N SER A 164 5.89 -3.41 -16.62
CA SER A 164 5.88 -2.28 -15.69
C SER A 164 6.74 -1.11 -16.19
N LEU A 165 7.94 -1.38 -16.73
CA LEU A 165 8.80 -0.36 -17.34
C LEU A 165 8.16 0.30 -18.57
N SER A 166 7.53 -0.51 -19.44
CA SER A 166 6.83 0.00 -20.64
C SER A 166 5.69 0.94 -20.26
N GLN A 167 4.94 0.61 -19.22
CA GLN A 167 3.84 1.45 -18.74
C GLN A 167 4.33 2.80 -18.21
N LYS A 168 5.44 2.82 -17.47
CA LYS A 168 6.06 4.08 -17.00
C LYS A 168 6.46 4.97 -18.19
N LEU A 169 7.11 4.38 -19.21
CA LEU A 169 7.48 5.10 -20.43
C LEU A 169 6.27 5.66 -21.17
N GLN A 170 5.20 4.86 -21.34
CA GLN A 170 3.96 5.30 -21.98
C GLN A 170 3.26 6.41 -21.19
N ASN A 171 3.43 6.45 -19.88
CA ASN A 171 2.91 7.50 -19.00
C ASN A 171 3.81 8.75 -18.94
N GLY A 172 4.85 8.81 -19.77
CA GLY A 172 5.71 9.99 -19.93
C GLY A 172 6.91 10.06 -18.98
N VAL A 173 7.16 9.03 -18.15
CA VAL A 173 8.36 8.96 -17.31
C VAL A 173 9.59 8.72 -18.18
N SER A 174 10.65 9.52 -18.00
CA SER A 174 11.87 9.37 -18.77
C SER A 174 12.64 8.10 -18.44
N PRO A 175 13.37 7.49 -19.41
CA PRO A 175 14.22 6.33 -19.13
C PRO A 175 15.24 6.56 -18.01
N ASP A 176 15.83 7.73 -17.96
CA ASP A 176 16.81 8.12 -16.92
C ASP A 176 16.18 8.13 -15.52
N GLU A 177 14.98 8.69 -15.41
CA GLU A 177 14.22 8.70 -14.15
C GLU A 177 13.83 7.28 -13.71
N ILE A 178 13.36 6.45 -14.63
CA ILE A 178 13.03 5.06 -14.34
C ILE A 178 14.25 4.31 -13.77
N ILE A 179 15.40 4.39 -14.46
CA ILE A 179 16.62 3.73 -14.03
C ILE A 179 17.07 4.23 -12.65
N LYS A 180 17.11 5.54 -12.47
CA LYS A 180 17.48 6.14 -11.17
C LYS A 180 16.56 5.67 -10.05
N LYS A 181 15.25 5.64 -10.30
CA LYS A 181 14.25 5.18 -9.34
C LYS A 181 14.46 3.71 -8.98
N GLU A 182 14.58 2.82 -9.96
CA GLU A 182 14.79 1.39 -9.71
C GLU A 182 16.09 1.15 -8.92
N LEU A 183 17.18 1.84 -9.26
CA LEU A 183 18.44 1.74 -8.54
C LEU A 183 18.35 2.31 -7.11
N SER A 184 17.58 3.38 -6.88
CA SER A 184 17.39 3.94 -5.54
C SER A 184 16.66 3.00 -4.58
N LEU A 185 15.84 2.08 -5.12
CA LEU A 185 15.09 1.07 -4.36
C LEU A 185 15.90 -0.19 -4.05
N SER A 186 17.14 -0.29 -4.53
CA SER A 186 18.02 -1.46 -4.32
C SER A 186 18.21 -1.75 -2.83
N GLY A 187 17.87 -2.98 -2.39
CA GLY A 187 17.96 -3.41 -0.99
C GLY A 187 16.85 -2.86 -0.08
N ILE A 188 16.01 -1.94 -0.57
CA ILE A 188 14.89 -1.34 0.18
C ILE A 188 13.59 -2.03 -0.17
N GLN A 189 13.27 -2.12 -1.47
CA GLN A 189 12.03 -2.74 -1.92
C GLN A 189 12.18 -4.28 -1.97
N ARG A 190 11.27 -4.99 -1.32
CA ARG A 190 11.22 -6.46 -1.22
C ARG A 190 9.80 -6.93 -1.54
N PRO A 191 9.53 -7.35 -2.79
CA PRO A 191 8.22 -7.84 -3.17
C PRO A 191 7.69 -8.93 -2.23
N ILE A 192 6.39 -8.97 -2.00
CA ILE A 192 5.76 -9.98 -1.17
C ILE A 192 5.74 -11.34 -1.89
N THR A 193 5.71 -12.43 -1.13
CA THR A 193 5.42 -13.75 -1.68
C THR A 193 3.94 -14.10 -1.47
N ARG A 194 3.41 -15.00 -2.30
CA ARG A 194 2.00 -15.44 -2.21
C ARG A 194 1.69 -16.10 -0.86
N GLU A 195 2.66 -16.84 -0.32
CA GLU A 195 2.51 -17.63 0.92
C GLU A 195 2.24 -16.74 2.14
N ILE A 196 2.77 -15.51 2.16
CA ILE A 196 2.56 -14.55 3.27
C ILE A 196 1.07 -14.25 3.46
N LEU A 197 0.31 -14.21 2.36
CA LEU A 197 -1.11 -13.86 2.37
C LEU A 197 -2.00 -15.04 2.80
N GLY A 198 -1.53 -16.28 2.61
CA GLY A 198 -2.27 -17.50 2.86
C GLY A 198 -3.09 -17.97 1.64
N ASP A 199 -3.46 -19.25 1.63
CA ASP A 199 -4.07 -19.93 0.46
C ASP A 199 -5.44 -19.35 0.09
N ASN A 200 -6.20 -18.87 1.08
CA ASN A 200 -7.55 -18.33 0.90
C ASN A 200 -7.60 -16.85 0.44
N ALA A 201 -6.46 -16.21 0.20
CA ALA A 201 -6.45 -14.84 -0.30
C ALA A 201 -6.96 -14.78 -1.75
N ILE A 202 -7.95 -13.91 -1.99
CA ILE A 202 -8.62 -13.73 -3.27
C ILE A 202 -7.93 -12.62 -4.04
N LYS A 203 -7.38 -12.92 -5.22
CA LYS A 203 -6.79 -11.92 -6.10
C LYS A 203 -7.89 -11.14 -6.81
N PHE A 204 -7.91 -9.81 -6.68
CA PHE A 204 -8.84 -8.94 -7.39
C PHE A 204 -8.17 -8.05 -8.43
N PHE A 205 -6.84 -7.91 -8.37
CA PHE A 205 -6.06 -7.09 -9.29
C PHE A 205 -4.71 -7.73 -9.61
N MET A 206 -4.26 -7.56 -10.84
CA MET A 206 -2.87 -7.85 -11.25
C MET A 206 -2.53 -7.02 -12.48
N LEU A 207 -1.42 -6.26 -12.42
CA LEU A 207 -0.83 -5.56 -13.55
C LEU A 207 0.68 -5.50 -13.39
N GLY A 208 1.42 -6.10 -14.33
CA GLY A 208 2.85 -6.30 -14.18
C GLY A 208 3.14 -7.15 -12.94
N ASP A 209 4.06 -6.69 -12.13
CA ASP A 209 4.42 -7.30 -10.85
C ASP A 209 3.61 -6.77 -9.64
N PHE A 210 2.63 -5.89 -9.89
CA PHE A 210 1.71 -5.40 -8.86
C PHE A 210 0.44 -6.24 -8.79
N VAL A 211 0.00 -6.52 -7.58
CA VAL A 211 -1.15 -7.37 -7.28
C VAL A 211 -2.05 -6.74 -6.22
N GLY A 212 -3.33 -7.13 -6.24
CA GLY A 212 -4.28 -6.80 -5.18
C GLY A 212 -4.96 -8.06 -4.66
N TYR A 213 -5.00 -8.22 -3.34
CA TYR A 213 -5.61 -9.37 -2.65
C TYR A 213 -6.55 -8.96 -1.54
N ILE A 214 -7.59 -9.77 -1.34
CA ILE A 214 -8.48 -9.73 -0.18
C ILE A 214 -8.18 -10.97 0.65
N ILE A 215 -7.82 -10.78 1.92
CA ILE A 215 -7.67 -11.83 2.92
C ILE A 215 -8.88 -11.75 3.85
N LYS A 216 -9.63 -12.83 3.98
CA LYS A 216 -10.79 -12.90 4.87
C LYS A 216 -10.42 -13.49 6.24
N ALA A 217 -11.23 -13.15 7.25
CA ALA A 217 -11.20 -13.79 8.56
C ALA A 217 -11.53 -15.29 8.45
#